data_9d20daec1bbf808c096759cb1e19615a
#
_entry.id   9d20daec1bbf808c096759cb1e19615a
#
_cell.length_a   1.000
_cell.length_b   1.000
_cell.length_c   1.000
_cell.angle_alpha   90.00
_cell.angle_beta   90.00
_cell.angle_gamma   90.00
#
_symmetry.space_group_name_H-M   'P 1'
#
loop_
_entity.id
_entity.type
_entity.pdbx_description
1 polymer ?
#
loop_
_entity_poly.entity_id
_entity_poly.type
_entity_poly.pdbx_seq_one_letter_code
_entity_poly.pdbx_strand_id
1 'polypeptide(L)'
;RIHRLTTILAIGLQQGGLKIVNDCYFDTITLSVNPNELAEIKERAKNSAVNLRVDRPDNHHTFGISFDECTTEQDIEKLWQVALGDECQSLTVPAIDKAITSGEVAPIIPDKLLRQSNYLQHPLFNRYHSETEMMRYIKRLENKDISLTHAMIPLGSCTMKLNAAAEMIPLSWPEFAQYHPFTPVDQMSGYQQVIAELANMLAEITGFDAISMQPNSGAQGEYAGLLAIKKYLDSTGDGNRNVCLIPSSAHGTNPASAQMIGMKVVLVACDENGNIDVDDLKAKSKACRDNLAAIMITYPSTHGVYEEAVKEICQIVHDNGGQVYMDGANLNAQVGVTNPAEIGADVSHVNLHKTFCIPHGGGGPGMGPIGVKAHLAPFLANHPVIGIHGPKATNGAVSAAPWGSCNILPISWMYISMMGNKGLLKATQVAILNANYVAVKLAPHYPVLYTGRKGMVAHECIIDMRPLKQASGITEEDVAKRLMDFGFHAPTMSFPVAGTLMIEPTESESKQELDRFINAMIQIRLEIAKIESGELDADNNPLKHAPHTLSDMVDDTWNRPYSKMQAAFPAGFNLDGKYWPTVNRIDNVYGDRNLFCACPAIENYQ
;
A
#
# COMPACT_ATOMS: atom_id res chain seq x y z
N ARG A 1 -6.34 -31.27 5.34
CA ARG A 1 -7.80 -31.15 5.44
C ARG A 1 -8.39 -30.80 4.08
N ILE A 2 -8.01 -29.68 3.44
CA ILE A 2 -8.57 -29.23 2.15
C ILE A 2 -8.50 -30.33 1.09
N HIS A 3 -7.30 -30.87 0.82
CA HIS A 3 -7.12 -31.97 -0.15
C HIS A 3 -7.99 -33.20 0.17
N ARG A 4 -8.13 -33.56 1.46
CA ARG A 4 -9.01 -34.67 1.87
C ARG A 4 -10.47 -34.42 1.52
N LEU A 5 -10.99 -33.20 1.80
CA LEU A 5 -12.36 -32.82 1.45
C LEU A 5 -12.57 -32.81 -0.08
N THR A 6 -11.58 -32.29 -0.83
CA THR A 6 -11.62 -32.32 -2.31
C THR A 6 -11.64 -33.75 -2.84
N THR A 7 -10.87 -34.66 -2.23
CA THR A 7 -10.85 -36.07 -2.61
C THR A 7 -12.18 -36.76 -2.32
N ILE A 8 -12.78 -36.48 -1.16
CA ILE A 8 -14.12 -37.00 -0.81
C ILE A 8 -15.17 -36.55 -1.84
N LEU A 9 -15.18 -35.24 -2.16
CA LEU A 9 -16.07 -34.71 -3.19
C LEU A 9 -15.88 -35.43 -4.51
N ALA A 10 -14.63 -35.50 -4.96
CA ALA A 10 -14.26 -36.07 -6.26
C ALA A 10 -14.70 -37.53 -6.41
N ILE A 11 -14.46 -38.36 -5.38
CA ILE A 11 -14.87 -39.77 -5.39
C ILE A 11 -16.39 -39.89 -5.47
N GLY A 12 -17.13 -39.12 -4.67
CA GLY A 12 -18.60 -39.16 -4.73
C GLY A 12 -19.14 -38.75 -6.12
N LEU A 13 -18.55 -37.71 -6.74
CA LEU A 13 -18.92 -37.29 -8.09
C LEU A 13 -18.62 -38.38 -9.14
N GLN A 14 -17.49 -39.08 -9.01
CA GLN A 14 -17.15 -40.22 -9.87
C GLN A 14 -18.08 -41.43 -9.67
N GLN A 15 -18.44 -41.73 -8.42
CA GLN A 15 -19.43 -42.78 -8.11
C GLN A 15 -20.80 -42.44 -8.68
N GLY A 16 -21.18 -41.16 -8.74
CA GLY A 16 -22.37 -40.67 -9.42
C GLY A 16 -22.23 -40.54 -10.95
N GLY A 17 -21.15 -41.04 -11.55
CA GLY A 17 -20.96 -41.12 -12.98
C GLY A 17 -20.32 -39.90 -13.66
N LEU A 18 -19.96 -38.87 -12.93
CA LEU A 18 -19.31 -37.68 -13.52
C LEU A 18 -17.81 -37.91 -13.75
N LYS A 19 -17.32 -37.36 -14.86
CA LYS A 19 -15.91 -37.46 -15.26
C LYS A 19 -15.11 -36.28 -14.77
N ILE A 20 -14.09 -36.54 -13.93
CA ILE A 20 -13.05 -35.56 -13.57
C ILE A 20 -12.02 -35.53 -14.70
N VAL A 21 -11.66 -34.30 -15.12
CA VAL A 21 -10.69 -34.02 -16.19
C VAL A 21 -9.24 -34.09 -15.69
N ASN A 22 -9.04 -33.75 -14.44
CA ASN A 22 -7.71 -33.71 -13.82
C ASN A 22 -7.20 -35.12 -13.50
N ASP A 23 -6.01 -35.48 -13.93
CA ASP A 23 -5.32 -36.71 -13.54
C ASP A 23 -4.85 -36.66 -12.07
N CYS A 24 -4.47 -35.49 -11.58
CA CYS A 24 -4.17 -35.20 -10.17
C CYS A 24 -4.63 -33.79 -9.80
N TYR A 25 -4.95 -33.60 -8.53
CA TYR A 25 -5.45 -32.32 -8.00
C TYR A 25 -5.08 -32.18 -6.52
N PHE A 26 -5.13 -30.94 -6.01
CA PHE A 26 -5.00 -30.67 -4.59
C PHE A 26 -6.34 -30.19 -3.99
N ASP A 27 -6.81 -29.02 -4.41
CA ASP A 27 -8.02 -28.35 -3.91
C ASP A 27 -9.04 -28.03 -5.01
N THR A 28 -8.66 -28.18 -6.27
CA THR A 28 -9.47 -27.76 -7.41
C THR A 28 -9.66 -28.92 -8.40
N ILE A 29 -10.92 -29.20 -8.72
CA ILE A 29 -11.29 -30.21 -9.74
C ILE A 29 -12.06 -29.55 -10.88
N THR A 30 -11.90 -30.11 -12.07
CA THR A 30 -12.66 -29.76 -13.26
C THR A 30 -13.43 -30.99 -13.74
N LEU A 31 -14.71 -30.83 -13.98
CA LEU A 31 -15.60 -31.90 -14.45
C LEU A 31 -16.02 -31.64 -15.91
N SER A 32 -16.16 -32.71 -16.65
CA SER A 32 -16.66 -32.68 -18.02
C SER A 32 -18.04 -33.33 -18.08
N VAL A 33 -18.98 -32.63 -18.69
CA VAL A 33 -20.39 -33.03 -18.80
C VAL A 33 -20.91 -32.70 -20.19
N ASN A 34 -22.07 -33.21 -20.58
CA ASN A 34 -22.70 -32.74 -21.81
C ASN A 34 -23.43 -31.38 -21.63
N PRO A 35 -23.82 -30.70 -22.72
CA PRO A 35 -24.46 -29.37 -22.62
C PRO A 35 -25.75 -29.34 -21.80
N ASN A 36 -26.57 -30.38 -21.88
CA ASN A 36 -27.84 -30.44 -21.15
C ASN A 36 -27.60 -30.63 -19.65
N GLU A 37 -26.72 -31.54 -19.27
CA GLU A 37 -26.29 -31.74 -17.89
C GLU A 37 -25.70 -30.45 -17.29
N LEU A 38 -24.87 -29.72 -18.06
CA LEU A 38 -24.30 -28.45 -17.59
C LEU A 38 -25.39 -27.40 -17.32
N ALA A 39 -26.43 -27.36 -18.18
CA ALA A 39 -27.55 -26.44 -17.97
C ALA A 39 -28.33 -26.76 -16.70
N GLU A 40 -28.60 -28.06 -16.45
CA GLU A 40 -29.26 -28.51 -15.25
C GLU A 40 -28.43 -28.25 -13.99
N ILE A 41 -27.12 -28.51 -14.04
CA ILE A 41 -26.19 -28.23 -12.92
C ILE A 41 -26.19 -26.73 -12.60
N LYS A 42 -26.13 -25.87 -13.62
CA LYS A 42 -26.20 -24.42 -13.44
C LYS A 42 -27.49 -23.98 -12.74
N GLU A 43 -28.61 -24.55 -13.13
CA GLU A 43 -29.91 -24.23 -12.52
C GLU A 43 -29.98 -24.71 -11.06
N ARG A 44 -29.53 -25.96 -10.76
CA ARG A 44 -29.45 -26.47 -9.39
C ARG A 44 -28.48 -25.66 -8.54
N ALA A 45 -27.32 -25.25 -9.09
CA ALA A 45 -26.34 -24.42 -8.40
C ALA A 45 -26.94 -23.05 -8.04
N LYS A 46 -27.65 -22.41 -8.97
CA LYS A 46 -28.36 -21.15 -8.74
C LYS A 46 -29.39 -21.26 -7.64
N ASN A 47 -30.25 -22.30 -7.70
CA ASN A 47 -31.31 -22.55 -6.71
C ASN A 47 -30.75 -22.90 -5.33
N SER A 48 -29.53 -23.44 -5.27
CA SER A 48 -28.80 -23.76 -4.03
C SER A 48 -27.90 -22.63 -3.55
N ALA A 49 -27.90 -21.46 -4.19
CA ALA A 49 -27.01 -20.35 -3.93
C ALA A 49 -25.51 -20.76 -3.91
N VAL A 50 -25.08 -21.47 -4.97
CA VAL A 50 -23.71 -21.93 -5.18
C VAL A 50 -23.17 -21.37 -6.49
N ASN A 51 -22.00 -20.74 -6.45
CA ASN A 51 -21.30 -20.30 -7.65
C ASN A 51 -20.25 -21.35 -8.08
N LEU A 52 -20.36 -21.81 -9.32
CA LEU A 52 -19.40 -22.71 -9.94
C LEU A 52 -18.65 -21.97 -11.05
N ARG A 53 -17.40 -22.34 -11.31
CA ARG A 53 -16.66 -21.82 -12.46
C ARG A 53 -17.13 -22.54 -13.73
N VAL A 54 -17.99 -21.90 -14.51
CA VAL A 54 -18.66 -22.53 -15.67
C VAL A 54 -18.25 -21.97 -17.04
N ASP A 55 -17.61 -20.81 -17.06
CA ASP A 55 -17.30 -20.10 -18.32
C ASP A 55 -15.79 -20.11 -18.59
N ARG A 56 -15.33 -21.15 -19.32
CA ARG A 56 -13.99 -21.17 -19.94
C ARG A 56 -14.13 -20.96 -21.46
N PRO A 57 -13.38 -20.00 -22.02
CA PRO A 57 -13.45 -19.73 -23.48
C PRO A 57 -13.10 -20.91 -24.36
N ASP A 58 -12.29 -21.83 -23.85
CA ASP A 58 -11.69 -22.96 -24.58
C ASP A 58 -12.41 -24.31 -24.39
N ASN A 59 -13.35 -24.41 -23.47
CA ASN A 59 -14.05 -25.66 -23.20
C ASN A 59 -15.46 -25.45 -22.64
N HIS A 60 -16.44 -25.40 -23.52
CA HIS A 60 -17.84 -25.05 -23.27
C HIS A 60 -18.63 -26.06 -22.40
N HIS A 61 -18.07 -27.23 -22.08
CA HIS A 61 -18.77 -28.33 -21.42
C HIS A 61 -18.10 -28.77 -20.11
N THR A 62 -17.37 -27.85 -19.47
CA THR A 62 -16.74 -28.12 -18.22
C THR A 62 -17.20 -27.13 -17.15
N PHE A 63 -17.18 -27.59 -15.89
CA PHE A 63 -17.27 -26.70 -14.74
C PHE A 63 -16.20 -27.05 -13.71
N GLY A 64 -15.83 -26.11 -12.88
CA GLY A 64 -14.80 -26.26 -11.86
C GLY A 64 -15.33 -26.00 -10.46
N ILE A 65 -14.79 -26.75 -9.50
CA ILE A 65 -15.04 -26.60 -8.07
C ILE A 65 -13.69 -26.42 -7.38
N SER A 66 -13.57 -25.41 -6.54
CA SER A 66 -12.38 -25.16 -5.70
C SER A 66 -12.76 -25.09 -4.24
N PHE A 67 -11.95 -25.68 -3.38
CA PHE A 67 -12.10 -25.68 -1.94
C PHE A 67 -11.03 -24.86 -1.24
N ASP A 68 -11.35 -24.41 -0.05
CA ASP A 68 -10.46 -23.64 0.83
C ASP A 68 -10.56 -24.14 2.29
N GLU A 69 -9.95 -23.38 3.21
CA GLU A 69 -9.97 -23.70 4.64
C GLU A 69 -11.33 -23.56 5.30
N CYS A 70 -12.25 -22.81 4.71
CA CYS A 70 -13.61 -22.60 5.20
C CYS A 70 -14.57 -23.74 4.83
N THR A 71 -14.22 -24.52 3.80
CA THR A 71 -15.06 -25.62 3.29
C THR A 71 -15.36 -26.67 4.35
N THR A 72 -16.63 -27.09 4.41
CA THR A 72 -17.18 -28.07 5.38
C THR A 72 -17.66 -29.35 4.70
N GLU A 73 -18.00 -30.36 5.49
CA GLU A 73 -18.63 -31.60 5.01
C GLU A 73 -20.03 -31.33 4.41
N GLN A 74 -20.75 -30.37 4.99
CA GLN A 74 -22.05 -29.95 4.47
C GLN A 74 -21.97 -29.34 3.07
N ASP A 75 -20.87 -28.63 2.77
CA ASP A 75 -20.64 -28.11 1.42
C ASP A 75 -20.44 -29.24 0.41
N ILE A 76 -19.78 -30.34 0.81
CA ILE A 76 -19.62 -31.52 -0.05
C ILE A 76 -20.98 -32.14 -0.36
N GLU A 77 -21.81 -32.37 0.64
CA GLU A 77 -23.16 -32.96 0.47
C GLU A 77 -24.02 -32.07 -0.44
N LYS A 78 -23.97 -30.76 -0.23
CA LYS A 78 -24.63 -29.77 -1.06
C LYS A 78 -24.14 -29.80 -2.51
N LEU A 79 -22.82 -29.91 -2.72
CA LEU A 79 -22.23 -29.99 -4.06
C LEU A 79 -22.55 -31.30 -4.79
N TRP A 80 -22.64 -32.43 -4.09
CA TRP A 80 -23.16 -33.67 -4.68
C TRP A 80 -24.60 -33.48 -5.15
N GLN A 81 -25.47 -32.88 -4.34
CA GLN A 81 -26.84 -32.60 -4.74
C GLN A 81 -26.93 -31.66 -5.93
N VAL A 82 -26.09 -30.62 -5.98
CA VAL A 82 -26.00 -29.69 -7.12
C VAL A 82 -25.55 -30.41 -8.39
N ALA A 83 -24.49 -31.23 -8.31
CA ALA A 83 -23.92 -31.87 -9.49
C ALA A 83 -24.70 -33.09 -9.97
N LEU A 84 -25.18 -33.95 -9.03
CA LEU A 84 -25.79 -35.26 -9.34
C LEU A 84 -27.32 -35.27 -9.21
N GLY A 85 -27.93 -34.26 -8.55
CA GLY A 85 -29.36 -34.30 -8.25
C GLY A 85 -29.71 -35.49 -7.35
N ASP A 86 -30.76 -36.22 -7.68
CA ASP A 86 -31.24 -37.35 -6.88
C ASP A 86 -30.28 -38.55 -6.83
N GLU A 87 -29.32 -38.65 -7.71
CA GLU A 87 -28.33 -39.74 -7.79
C GLU A 87 -27.35 -39.71 -6.58
N CYS A 88 -27.30 -38.62 -5.83
CA CYS A 88 -26.42 -38.49 -4.65
C CYS A 88 -26.96 -39.15 -3.37
N GLN A 89 -28.20 -39.67 -3.35
CA GLN A 89 -28.87 -40.15 -2.11
C GLN A 89 -28.13 -41.26 -1.36
N SER A 90 -27.30 -42.05 -2.05
CA SER A 90 -26.51 -43.13 -1.43
C SER A 90 -25.11 -42.65 -0.96
N LEU A 91 -24.71 -41.43 -1.27
CA LEU A 91 -23.39 -40.89 -0.96
C LEU A 91 -23.38 -40.35 0.48
N THR A 92 -22.37 -40.70 1.24
CA THR A 92 -22.12 -40.10 2.57
C THR A 92 -20.66 -39.79 2.75
N VAL A 93 -20.37 -38.63 3.34
CA VAL A 93 -18.99 -38.21 3.64
C VAL A 93 -18.26 -39.25 4.51
N PRO A 94 -18.84 -39.78 5.62
CA PRO A 94 -18.16 -40.78 6.44
C PRO A 94 -17.79 -42.08 5.72
N ALA A 95 -18.62 -42.55 4.76
CA ALA A 95 -18.34 -43.78 4.04
C ALA A 95 -17.15 -43.64 3.10
N ILE A 96 -17.11 -42.54 2.36
CA ILE A 96 -16.00 -42.24 1.42
C ILE A 96 -14.72 -41.95 2.21
N ASP A 97 -14.82 -41.17 3.28
CA ASP A 97 -13.67 -40.86 4.14
C ASP A 97 -13.04 -42.12 4.77
N LYS A 98 -13.87 -43.09 5.15
CA LYS A 98 -13.41 -44.40 5.62
C LYS A 98 -12.67 -45.18 4.51
N ALA A 99 -13.18 -45.17 3.28
CA ALA A 99 -12.53 -45.84 2.16
C ALA A 99 -11.17 -45.21 1.81
N ILE A 100 -11.05 -43.90 1.93
CA ILE A 100 -9.75 -43.20 1.78
C ILE A 100 -8.78 -43.62 2.89
N THR A 101 -9.26 -43.64 4.13
CA THR A 101 -8.42 -43.96 5.32
C THR A 101 -7.98 -45.41 5.36
N SER A 102 -8.83 -46.36 4.88
CA SER A 102 -8.50 -47.78 4.79
C SER A 102 -7.51 -48.11 3.65
N GLY A 103 -7.24 -47.17 2.75
CA GLY A 103 -6.37 -47.40 1.58
C GLY A 103 -7.08 -48.08 0.40
N GLU A 104 -8.41 -48.18 0.45
CA GLU A 104 -9.22 -48.66 -0.69
C GLU A 104 -9.16 -47.69 -1.90
N VAL A 105 -8.86 -46.44 -1.63
CA VAL A 105 -8.67 -45.39 -2.64
C VAL A 105 -7.20 -45.10 -2.80
N ALA A 106 -6.71 -45.16 -4.02
CA ALA A 106 -5.33 -44.81 -4.35
C ALA A 106 -5.05 -43.31 -4.09
N PRO A 107 -3.84 -42.94 -3.66
CA PRO A 107 -3.44 -41.54 -3.52
C PRO A 107 -3.58 -40.78 -4.85
N ILE A 108 -4.20 -39.61 -4.80
CA ILE A 108 -4.41 -38.76 -5.98
C ILE A 108 -3.14 -37.97 -6.34
N ILE A 109 -2.37 -37.59 -5.32
CA ILE A 109 -1.09 -36.88 -5.54
C ILE A 109 0.01 -37.94 -5.71
N PRO A 110 0.73 -37.94 -6.85
CA PRO A 110 1.81 -38.86 -7.06
C PRO A 110 2.92 -38.70 -6.03
N ASP A 111 3.55 -39.80 -5.61
CA ASP A 111 4.60 -39.83 -4.57
C ASP A 111 5.75 -38.83 -4.85
N LYS A 112 6.13 -38.67 -6.14
CA LYS A 112 7.15 -37.71 -6.55
C LYS A 112 6.82 -36.24 -6.29
N LEU A 113 5.53 -35.91 -6.07
CA LEU A 113 5.06 -34.56 -5.74
C LEU A 113 4.81 -34.40 -4.24
N LEU A 114 4.86 -35.47 -3.47
CA LEU A 114 4.73 -35.39 -2.02
C LEU A 114 5.99 -34.81 -1.40
N ARG A 115 5.79 -33.89 -0.46
CA ARG A 115 6.92 -33.31 0.31
C ARG A 115 7.60 -34.39 1.13
N GLN A 116 8.92 -34.54 0.95
CA GLN A 116 9.76 -35.43 1.75
C GLN A 116 10.55 -34.66 2.84
N SER A 117 10.69 -33.35 2.71
CA SER A 117 11.42 -32.53 3.66
C SER A 117 10.53 -32.12 4.84
N ASN A 118 11.13 -32.02 6.02
CA ASN A 118 10.47 -31.43 7.18
C ASN A 118 10.16 -29.95 6.95
N TYR A 119 9.07 -29.44 7.58
CA TYR A 119 8.66 -28.06 7.49
C TYR A 119 7.98 -27.60 8.77
N LEU A 120 7.88 -26.30 8.99
CA LEU A 120 7.24 -25.67 10.16
C LEU A 120 7.72 -26.27 11.49
N GLN A 121 9.05 -26.56 11.60
CA GLN A 121 9.65 -27.20 12.78
C GLN A 121 9.84 -26.21 13.94
N HIS A 122 9.81 -24.91 13.68
CA HIS A 122 9.97 -23.93 14.74
C HIS A 122 8.83 -24.07 15.77
N PRO A 123 9.12 -24.08 17.08
CA PRO A 123 8.13 -24.30 18.13
C PRO A 123 6.93 -23.34 18.08
N LEU A 124 7.10 -22.17 17.52
CA LEU A 124 6.03 -21.18 17.32
C LEU A 124 4.82 -21.76 16.57
N PHE A 125 5.06 -22.55 15.51
CA PHE A 125 3.99 -23.15 14.70
C PHE A 125 3.20 -24.23 15.43
N ASN A 126 3.69 -24.68 16.59
CA ASN A 126 3.11 -25.75 17.37
C ASN A 126 2.72 -25.32 18.80
N ARG A 127 2.70 -24.01 19.09
CA ARG A 127 2.49 -23.50 20.45
C ARG A 127 1.16 -22.76 20.61
N TYR A 128 0.79 -21.91 19.66
CA TYR A 128 -0.33 -20.98 19.81
C TYR A 128 -1.59 -21.55 19.17
N HIS A 129 -2.31 -22.42 19.89
CA HIS A 129 -3.49 -23.12 19.39
C HIS A 129 -4.82 -22.56 19.93
N SER A 130 -4.78 -21.63 20.89
CA SER A 130 -5.97 -20.95 21.40
C SER A 130 -5.98 -19.48 20.99
N GLU A 131 -7.16 -18.90 20.84
CA GLU A 131 -7.34 -17.48 20.56
C GLU A 131 -6.63 -16.60 21.60
N THR A 132 -6.79 -16.91 22.88
CA THR A 132 -6.15 -16.15 23.97
C THR A 132 -4.63 -16.16 23.86
N GLU A 133 -4.01 -17.30 23.56
CA GLU A 133 -2.56 -17.38 23.41
C GLU A 133 -2.08 -16.65 22.17
N MET A 134 -2.82 -16.74 21.06
CA MET A 134 -2.51 -16.02 19.82
C MET A 134 -2.62 -14.50 20.02
N MET A 135 -3.66 -14.00 20.66
CA MET A 135 -3.81 -12.57 20.99
C MET A 135 -2.64 -12.05 21.84
N ARG A 136 -2.25 -12.80 22.86
CA ARG A 136 -1.10 -12.44 23.70
C ARG A 136 0.22 -12.50 22.95
N TYR A 137 0.36 -13.43 22.01
CA TYR A 137 1.53 -13.53 21.15
C TYR A 137 1.62 -12.33 20.19
N ILE A 138 0.53 -11.99 19.51
CA ILE A 138 0.46 -10.82 18.61
C ILE A 138 0.78 -9.54 19.39
N LYS A 139 0.20 -9.36 20.59
CA LYS A 139 0.47 -8.19 21.42
C LYS A 139 1.94 -8.06 21.83
N ARG A 140 2.61 -9.18 22.11
CA ARG A 140 4.07 -9.17 22.39
C ARG A 140 4.89 -8.77 21.17
N LEU A 141 4.47 -9.15 19.96
CA LEU A 141 5.13 -8.72 18.73
C LEU A 141 4.89 -7.24 18.45
N GLU A 142 3.64 -6.80 18.58
CA GLU A 142 3.25 -5.40 18.43
C GLU A 142 4.07 -4.47 19.33
N ASN A 143 4.24 -4.85 20.60
CA ASN A 143 5.00 -4.05 21.57
C ASN A 143 6.51 -3.98 21.31
N LYS A 144 7.02 -4.69 20.30
CA LYS A 144 8.44 -4.62 19.92
C LYS A 144 8.75 -3.46 18.97
N ASP A 145 7.74 -2.79 18.47
CA ASP A 145 7.89 -1.61 17.63
C ASP A 145 6.88 -0.54 18.00
N ILE A 146 7.11 0.69 17.52
CA ILE A 146 6.20 1.81 17.73
C ILE A 146 5.04 1.71 16.74
N SER A 147 3.81 1.82 17.24
CA SER A 147 2.62 1.99 16.43
C SER A 147 1.99 3.37 16.67
N LEU A 148 1.03 3.75 15.83
CA LEU A 148 0.29 5.01 15.97
C LEU A 148 -0.49 5.14 17.29
N THR A 149 -0.70 4.04 18.01
CA THR A 149 -1.29 4.06 19.36
C THR A 149 -0.27 4.38 20.46
N HIS A 150 1.04 4.30 20.15
CA HIS A 150 2.11 4.69 21.07
C HIS A 150 2.52 6.15 20.88
N ALA A 151 2.69 6.58 19.64
CA ALA A 151 3.21 7.89 19.29
C ALA A 151 2.87 8.28 17.85
N MET A 152 3.04 9.55 17.54
CA MET A 152 3.08 10.05 16.17
C MET A 152 4.16 9.31 15.36
N ILE A 153 3.84 8.99 14.13
CA ILE A 153 4.79 8.47 13.12
C ILE A 153 4.93 9.53 12.03
N PRO A 154 5.93 10.41 12.10
CA PRO A 154 6.03 11.60 11.26
C PRO A 154 6.64 11.34 9.87
N LEU A 155 6.29 10.24 9.24
CA LEU A 155 6.81 9.85 7.92
C LEU A 155 6.23 10.73 6.81
N GLY A 156 7.01 11.61 6.22
CA GLY A 156 6.67 12.32 4.98
C GLY A 156 7.17 11.53 3.74
N SER A 157 6.57 11.63 2.69
CA SER A 157 5.19 11.82 2.22
C SER A 157 4.39 10.52 2.33
N CYS A 158 4.12 10.06 3.52
CA CYS A 158 3.45 8.78 3.78
C CYS A 158 2.15 8.90 4.57
N THR A 159 1.75 10.07 4.98
CA THR A 159 0.49 10.40 5.68
C THR A 159 0.04 9.30 6.66
N MET A 160 0.79 9.11 7.74
CA MET A 160 0.51 8.09 8.77
C MET A 160 -0.56 8.60 9.73
N LYS A 161 -1.81 8.23 9.49
CA LYS A 161 -2.95 8.63 10.33
C LYS A 161 -3.36 7.52 11.29
N LEU A 162 -3.71 7.89 12.52
CA LEU A 162 -4.45 7.00 13.40
C LEU A 162 -5.93 7.02 12.99
N ASN A 163 -6.45 5.88 12.61
CA ASN A 163 -7.81 5.71 12.11
C ASN A 163 -8.83 5.49 13.23
N ALA A 164 -10.07 5.93 13.02
CA ALA A 164 -11.16 5.61 13.92
C ALA A 164 -11.56 4.11 13.78
N ALA A 165 -11.78 3.45 14.91
CA ALA A 165 -12.22 2.05 14.91
C ALA A 165 -13.53 1.83 14.14
N ALA A 166 -14.43 2.84 14.17
CA ALA A 166 -15.71 2.79 13.45
C ALA A 166 -15.55 2.66 11.93
N GLU A 167 -14.48 3.18 11.34
CA GLU A 167 -14.19 3.06 9.91
C GLU A 167 -13.81 1.64 9.52
N MET A 168 -13.23 0.88 10.45
CA MET A 168 -12.71 -0.46 10.21
C MET A 168 -13.71 -1.58 10.57
N ILE A 169 -14.69 -1.32 11.42
CA ILE A 169 -15.67 -2.33 11.87
C ILE A 169 -16.35 -3.06 10.70
N PRO A 170 -16.82 -2.38 9.64
CA PRO A 170 -17.50 -3.05 8.53
C PRO A 170 -16.68 -4.13 7.83
N LEU A 171 -15.34 -4.08 7.89
CA LEU A 171 -14.48 -5.09 7.26
C LEU A 171 -14.69 -6.50 7.84
N SER A 172 -15.16 -6.59 9.08
CA SER A 172 -15.42 -7.88 9.76
C SER A 172 -16.83 -8.41 9.54
N TRP A 173 -17.72 -7.62 8.94
CA TRP A 173 -19.08 -8.08 8.66
C TRP A 173 -19.09 -9.07 7.50
N PRO A 174 -19.82 -10.19 7.62
CA PRO A 174 -19.89 -11.20 6.55
C PRO A 174 -20.31 -10.61 5.19
N GLU A 175 -21.16 -9.60 5.21
CA GLU A 175 -21.67 -8.90 4.03
C GLU A 175 -20.57 -8.13 3.27
N PHE A 176 -19.42 -7.89 3.88
CA PHE A 176 -18.24 -7.31 3.22
C PHE A 176 -17.09 -8.32 3.11
N ALA A 177 -16.87 -9.14 4.15
CA ALA A 177 -15.68 -10.00 4.27
C ALA A 177 -15.75 -11.28 3.42
N GLN A 178 -16.96 -11.79 3.10
CA GLN A 178 -17.14 -13.10 2.50
C GLN A 178 -17.38 -13.10 0.99
N TYR A 179 -17.22 -11.97 0.31
CA TYR A 179 -17.33 -11.92 -1.14
C TYR A 179 -16.03 -12.37 -1.83
N HIS A 180 -16.16 -13.27 -2.78
CA HIS A 180 -15.07 -13.58 -3.69
C HIS A 180 -14.93 -12.45 -4.74
N PRO A 181 -13.70 -12.08 -5.17
CA PRO A 181 -13.49 -11.02 -6.18
C PRO A 181 -14.25 -11.21 -7.49
N PHE A 182 -14.55 -12.43 -7.88
CA PHE A 182 -15.29 -12.79 -9.09
C PHE A 182 -16.74 -13.20 -8.83
N THR A 183 -17.31 -12.80 -7.69
CA THR A 183 -18.75 -12.98 -7.44
C THR A 183 -19.56 -12.31 -8.58
N PRO A 184 -20.58 -12.97 -9.13
CA PRO A 184 -21.46 -12.38 -10.14
C PRO A 184 -22.02 -11.04 -9.66
N VAL A 185 -22.01 -10.04 -10.56
CA VAL A 185 -22.35 -8.65 -10.20
C VAL A 185 -23.78 -8.50 -9.68
N ASP A 186 -24.73 -9.30 -10.18
CA ASP A 186 -26.12 -9.36 -9.75
C ASP A 186 -26.31 -9.86 -8.31
N GLN A 187 -25.29 -10.53 -7.74
CA GLN A 187 -25.31 -11.04 -6.37
C GLN A 187 -24.65 -10.08 -5.36
N MET A 188 -24.07 -8.97 -5.81
CA MET A 188 -23.31 -8.04 -4.96
C MET A 188 -23.75 -6.59 -5.11
N SER A 189 -25.05 -6.34 -5.23
CA SER A 189 -25.62 -5.00 -5.46
C SER A 189 -25.21 -3.99 -4.39
N GLY A 190 -25.20 -4.37 -3.10
CA GLY A 190 -24.76 -3.48 -2.02
C GLY A 190 -23.29 -3.09 -2.14
N TYR A 191 -22.43 -4.03 -2.50
CA TYR A 191 -21.01 -3.75 -2.71
C TYR A 191 -20.79 -2.86 -3.94
N GLN A 192 -21.54 -3.10 -5.03
CA GLN A 192 -21.51 -2.24 -6.22
C GLN A 192 -21.93 -0.80 -5.88
N GLN A 193 -22.91 -0.64 -4.98
CA GLN A 193 -23.32 0.68 -4.51
C GLN A 193 -22.19 1.38 -3.76
N VAL A 194 -21.50 0.71 -2.82
CA VAL A 194 -20.35 1.28 -2.09
C VAL A 194 -19.24 1.69 -3.06
N ILE A 195 -18.90 0.85 -4.04
CA ILE A 195 -17.89 1.17 -5.05
C ILE A 195 -18.28 2.39 -5.87
N ALA A 196 -19.54 2.46 -6.34
CA ALA A 196 -20.03 3.57 -7.13
C ALA A 196 -20.10 4.89 -6.33
N GLU A 197 -20.59 4.85 -5.09
CA GLU A 197 -20.63 6.01 -4.20
C GLU A 197 -19.24 6.52 -3.89
N LEU A 198 -18.29 5.64 -3.56
CA LEU A 198 -16.90 6.04 -3.30
C LEU A 198 -16.24 6.62 -4.56
N ALA A 199 -16.46 6.02 -5.73
CA ALA A 199 -15.96 6.56 -6.99
C ALA A 199 -16.50 7.96 -7.27
N ASN A 200 -17.79 8.19 -7.03
CA ASN A 200 -18.42 9.52 -7.18
C ASN A 200 -17.85 10.53 -6.17
N MET A 201 -17.68 10.14 -4.89
CA MET A 201 -17.06 10.99 -3.87
C MET A 201 -15.63 11.39 -4.28
N LEU A 202 -14.84 10.45 -4.79
CA LEU A 202 -13.48 10.72 -5.26
C LEU A 202 -13.48 11.61 -6.52
N ALA A 203 -14.42 11.41 -7.44
CA ALA A 203 -14.58 12.26 -8.62
C ALA A 203 -14.88 13.71 -8.21
N GLU A 204 -15.79 13.92 -7.27
CA GLU A 204 -16.13 15.26 -6.74
C GLU A 204 -14.92 15.90 -6.04
N ILE A 205 -14.19 15.14 -5.20
CA ILE A 205 -13.03 15.64 -4.46
C ILE A 205 -11.89 16.03 -5.41
N THR A 206 -11.67 15.26 -6.48
CA THR A 206 -10.54 15.45 -7.40
C THR A 206 -10.87 16.27 -8.64
N GLY A 207 -12.16 16.49 -8.92
CA GLY A 207 -12.66 17.21 -10.09
C GLY A 207 -12.60 16.42 -11.40
N PHE A 208 -12.31 15.12 -11.36
CA PHE A 208 -12.22 14.28 -12.56
C PHE A 208 -13.59 13.74 -13.00
N ASP A 209 -13.69 13.43 -14.29
CA ASP A 209 -14.93 12.95 -14.92
C ASP A 209 -15.18 11.45 -14.72
N ALA A 210 -14.11 10.67 -14.50
CA ALA A 210 -14.21 9.22 -14.29
C ALA A 210 -13.14 8.71 -13.31
N ILE A 211 -13.53 7.72 -12.51
CA ILE A 211 -12.64 7.06 -11.53
C ILE A 211 -12.58 5.55 -11.83
N SER A 212 -11.37 4.99 -11.85
CA SER A 212 -11.15 3.55 -11.86
C SER A 212 -10.66 3.07 -10.49
N MET A 213 -11.38 2.13 -9.90
CA MET A 213 -11.05 1.52 -8.60
C MET A 213 -10.18 0.28 -8.74
N GLN A 214 -9.66 -0.02 -9.93
CA GLN A 214 -8.91 -1.25 -10.16
C GLN A 214 -7.48 -1.25 -9.59
N PRO A 215 -6.68 -0.15 -9.68
CA PRO A 215 -5.32 -0.16 -9.16
C PRO A 215 -5.28 -0.38 -7.64
N ASN A 216 -4.40 -1.29 -7.19
CA ASN A 216 -4.28 -1.69 -5.77
C ASN A 216 -3.03 -1.12 -5.07
N SER A 217 -2.38 -0.14 -5.67
CA SER A 217 -1.29 0.63 -5.08
C SER A 217 -1.09 1.95 -5.82
N GLY A 218 -0.35 2.91 -5.22
CA GLY A 218 0.03 4.15 -5.91
C GLY A 218 0.80 3.89 -7.20
N ALA A 219 1.83 3.05 -7.14
CA ALA A 219 2.63 2.70 -8.32
C ALA A 219 1.80 2.01 -9.42
N GLN A 220 0.83 1.16 -9.05
CA GLN A 220 -0.07 0.58 -10.03
C GLN A 220 -1.04 1.61 -10.61
N GLY A 221 -1.45 2.61 -9.81
CA GLY A 221 -2.18 3.79 -10.29
C GLY A 221 -1.35 4.62 -11.28
N GLU A 222 -0.06 4.82 -11.00
CA GLU A 222 0.86 5.48 -11.94
C GLU A 222 0.91 4.74 -13.29
N TYR A 223 1.14 3.43 -13.24
CA TYR A 223 1.15 2.59 -14.44
C TYR A 223 -0.18 2.68 -15.20
N ALA A 224 -1.32 2.54 -14.51
CA ALA A 224 -2.64 2.57 -15.12
C ALA A 224 -2.96 3.92 -15.77
N GLY A 225 -2.59 5.03 -15.12
CA GLY A 225 -2.80 6.39 -15.64
C GLY A 225 -1.94 6.68 -16.87
N LEU A 226 -0.67 6.33 -16.81
CA LEU A 226 0.23 6.48 -17.97
C LEU A 226 -0.17 5.56 -19.14
N LEU A 227 -0.69 4.36 -18.83
CA LEU A 227 -1.23 3.45 -19.85
C LEU A 227 -2.46 4.04 -20.54
N ALA A 228 -3.35 4.73 -19.79
CA ALA A 228 -4.49 5.43 -20.36
C ALA A 228 -4.04 6.57 -21.29
N ILE A 229 -3.04 7.36 -20.89
CA ILE A 229 -2.42 8.39 -21.75
C ILE A 229 -1.86 7.75 -23.02
N LYS A 230 -1.07 6.68 -22.91
CA LYS A 230 -0.46 6.01 -24.07
C LYS A 230 -1.52 5.53 -25.05
N LYS A 231 -2.58 4.87 -24.56
CA LYS A 231 -3.67 4.38 -25.41
C LYS A 231 -4.47 5.51 -26.08
N TYR A 232 -4.67 6.60 -25.36
CA TYR A 232 -5.27 7.81 -25.94
C TYR A 232 -4.42 8.34 -27.10
N LEU A 233 -3.12 8.53 -26.89
CA LEU A 233 -2.20 9.01 -27.94
C LEU A 233 -2.15 8.03 -29.14
N ASP A 234 -2.15 6.72 -28.91
CA ASP A 234 -2.22 5.72 -29.97
C ASP A 234 -3.53 5.86 -30.78
N SER A 235 -4.65 6.17 -30.12
CA SER A 235 -5.97 6.31 -30.76
C SER A 235 -6.13 7.60 -31.57
N THR A 236 -5.38 8.65 -31.24
CA THR A 236 -5.41 9.94 -31.93
C THR A 236 -4.38 10.03 -33.08
N GLY A 237 -3.57 8.98 -33.28
CA GLY A 237 -2.52 8.96 -34.29
C GLY A 237 -1.18 9.52 -33.78
N ASP A 238 -1.09 9.87 -32.52
CA ASP A 238 0.09 10.40 -31.81
C ASP A 238 0.93 9.31 -31.12
N GLY A 239 0.83 8.07 -31.56
CA GLY A 239 1.50 6.92 -30.95
C GLY A 239 3.04 7.00 -30.93
N ASN A 240 3.64 7.91 -31.71
CA ASN A 240 5.06 8.23 -31.66
C ASN A 240 5.46 9.05 -30.43
N ARG A 241 4.53 9.68 -29.72
CA ARG A 241 4.79 10.42 -28.47
C ARG A 241 5.16 9.44 -27.36
N ASN A 242 6.42 9.51 -26.91
CA ASN A 242 6.99 8.57 -25.94
C ASN A 242 7.95 9.22 -24.95
N VAL A 243 7.98 10.53 -24.84
CA VAL A 243 8.79 11.25 -23.84
C VAL A 243 7.92 11.63 -22.67
N CYS A 244 8.39 11.30 -21.45
CA CYS A 244 7.83 11.74 -20.19
C CYS A 244 8.79 12.70 -19.49
N LEU A 245 8.37 13.92 -19.24
CA LEU A 245 9.10 14.89 -18.43
C LEU A 245 8.89 14.58 -16.95
N ILE A 246 9.95 14.58 -16.16
CA ILE A 246 9.88 14.30 -14.72
C ILE A 246 10.76 15.28 -13.96
N PRO A 247 10.22 16.09 -13.03
CA PRO A 247 11.03 16.97 -12.19
C PRO A 247 12.00 16.18 -11.31
N SER A 248 13.16 16.77 -11.01
CA SER A 248 14.16 16.15 -10.13
C SER A 248 13.65 15.93 -8.69
N SER A 249 12.56 16.60 -8.30
CA SER A 249 11.85 16.41 -7.05
C SER A 249 10.92 15.20 -7.02
N ALA A 250 10.67 14.51 -8.16
CA ALA A 250 9.69 13.45 -8.25
C ALA A 250 10.09 12.23 -7.40
N HIS A 251 9.09 11.50 -6.93
CA HIS A 251 9.30 10.20 -6.28
C HIS A 251 9.94 9.20 -7.27
N GLY A 252 10.83 8.33 -6.78
CA GLY A 252 11.54 7.35 -7.60
C GLY A 252 10.66 6.37 -8.37
N THR A 253 9.40 6.17 -7.98
CA THR A 253 8.43 5.34 -8.71
C THR A 253 7.96 5.99 -10.02
N ASN A 254 7.95 7.32 -10.12
CA ASN A 254 7.49 8.02 -11.32
C ASN A 254 8.33 7.68 -12.56
N PRO A 255 9.67 7.81 -12.55
CA PRO A 255 10.49 7.38 -13.69
C PRO A 255 10.39 5.87 -13.97
N ALA A 256 10.26 5.03 -12.93
CA ALA A 256 10.10 3.59 -13.09
C ALA A 256 8.79 3.25 -13.82
N SER A 257 7.68 3.87 -13.43
CA SER A 257 6.37 3.69 -14.07
C SER A 257 6.37 4.16 -15.54
N ALA A 258 7.02 5.30 -15.84
CA ALA A 258 7.17 5.80 -17.20
C ALA A 258 8.00 4.84 -18.08
N GLN A 259 9.09 4.31 -17.57
CA GLN A 259 9.91 3.32 -18.29
C GLN A 259 9.16 1.99 -18.49
N MET A 260 8.36 1.57 -17.55
CA MET A 260 7.58 0.32 -17.60
C MET A 260 6.61 0.28 -18.79
N ILE A 261 6.08 1.43 -19.21
CA ILE A 261 5.22 1.55 -20.40
C ILE A 261 5.98 1.98 -21.67
N GLY A 262 7.30 1.99 -21.63
CA GLY A 262 8.16 2.27 -22.79
C GLY A 262 8.38 3.76 -23.07
N MET A 263 8.10 4.66 -22.11
CA MET A 263 8.42 6.08 -22.25
C MET A 263 9.88 6.38 -21.90
N LYS A 264 10.45 7.36 -22.57
CA LYS A 264 11.78 7.93 -22.28
C LYS A 264 11.63 9.02 -21.25
N VAL A 265 12.34 8.89 -20.14
CA VAL A 265 12.36 9.91 -19.09
C VAL A 265 13.33 11.03 -19.47
N VAL A 266 12.85 12.26 -19.38
CA VAL A 266 13.66 13.48 -19.49
C VAL A 266 13.47 14.27 -18.20
N LEU A 267 14.57 14.46 -17.46
CA LEU A 267 14.53 15.18 -16.18
C LEU A 267 14.36 16.68 -16.42
N VAL A 268 13.54 17.31 -15.58
CA VAL A 268 13.38 18.77 -15.48
C VAL A 268 14.02 19.22 -14.17
N ALA A 269 14.82 20.28 -14.21
CA ALA A 269 15.47 20.82 -13.03
C ALA A 269 14.45 21.45 -12.06
N CYS A 270 14.83 21.52 -10.77
CA CYS A 270 14.17 22.36 -9.79
C CYS A 270 15.09 23.54 -9.43
N ASP A 271 14.50 24.66 -9.06
CA ASP A 271 15.21 25.86 -8.60
C ASP A 271 15.72 25.68 -7.14
N GLU A 272 16.44 26.68 -6.65
CA GLU A 272 16.98 26.69 -5.27
C GLU A 272 15.90 26.74 -4.18
N ASN A 273 14.67 27.10 -4.52
CA ASN A 273 13.53 27.16 -3.60
C ASN A 273 12.70 25.87 -3.63
N GLY A 274 13.10 24.88 -4.43
CA GLY A 274 12.44 23.58 -4.54
C GLY A 274 11.25 23.55 -5.49
N ASN A 275 11.03 24.61 -6.30
CA ASN A 275 10.02 24.64 -7.36
C ASN A 275 10.60 24.09 -8.68
N ILE A 276 9.72 23.71 -9.60
CA ILE A 276 10.12 23.31 -10.95
C ILE A 276 10.70 24.55 -11.69
N ASP A 277 11.88 24.39 -12.29
CA ASP A 277 12.45 25.42 -13.15
C ASP A 277 11.64 25.54 -14.44
N VAL A 278 10.82 26.60 -14.51
CA VAL A 278 9.90 26.85 -15.62
C VAL A 278 10.62 27.09 -16.93
N ASP A 279 11.80 27.69 -16.91
CA ASP A 279 12.59 27.97 -18.12
C ASP A 279 13.21 26.69 -18.68
N ASP A 280 13.73 25.81 -17.81
CA ASP A 280 14.20 24.50 -18.21
C ASP A 280 13.02 23.63 -18.74
N LEU A 281 11.86 23.70 -18.09
CA LEU A 281 10.65 23.02 -18.55
C LEU A 281 10.24 23.50 -19.96
N LYS A 282 10.18 24.82 -20.20
CA LYS A 282 9.87 25.40 -21.53
C LYS A 282 10.82 24.91 -22.59
N ALA A 283 12.14 24.96 -22.30
CA ALA A 283 13.16 24.50 -23.21
C ALA A 283 13.02 23.03 -23.59
N LYS A 284 12.83 22.15 -22.59
CA LYS A 284 12.67 20.69 -22.78
C LYS A 284 11.34 20.31 -23.43
N SER A 285 10.26 20.95 -23.06
CA SER A 285 8.94 20.74 -23.70
C SER A 285 9.00 21.11 -25.19
N LYS A 286 9.64 22.21 -25.53
CA LYS A 286 9.82 22.63 -26.93
C LYS A 286 10.73 21.67 -27.69
N ALA A 287 11.81 21.22 -27.08
CA ALA A 287 12.76 20.28 -27.72
C ALA A 287 12.10 18.89 -27.96
N CYS A 288 11.15 18.48 -27.13
CA CYS A 288 10.47 17.22 -27.25
C CYS A 288 9.06 17.35 -27.88
N ARG A 289 8.68 18.48 -28.42
CA ARG A 289 7.32 18.82 -28.86
C ARG A 289 6.64 17.71 -29.70
N ASP A 290 7.38 17.12 -30.64
CA ASP A 290 6.83 16.14 -31.59
C ASP A 290 6.63 14.75 -30.96
N ASN A 291 7.26 14.48 -29.82
CA ASN A 291 7.21 13.21 -29.11
C ASN A 291 6.94 13.33 -27.60
N LEU A 292 6.53 14.50 -27.13
CA LEU A 292 6.12 14.70 -25.75
C LEU A 292 4.81 13.97 -25.46
N ALA A 293 4.85 12.96 -24.62
CA ALA A 293 3.68 12.18 -24.20
C ALA A 293 3.06 12.75 -22.92
N ALA A 294 3.88 13.01 -21.90
CA ALA A 294 3.40 13.44 -20.60
C ALA A 294 4.45 14.17 -19.78
N ILE A 295 3.99 14.84 -18.74
CA ILE A 295 4.77 15.19 -17.55
C ILE A 295 4.20 14.44 -16.34
N MET A 296 5.06 14.04 -15.39
CA MET A 296 4.60 13.56 -14.07
C MET A 296 5.07 14.57 -13.02
N ILE A 297 4.11 15.16 -12.30
CA ILE A 297 4.36 16.12 -11.21
C ILE A 297 3.70 15.66 -9.92
N THR A 298 4.26 15.99 -8.78
CA THR A 298 3.65 15.84 -7.45
C THR A 298 3.19 17.20 -6.95
N TYR A 299 1.96 17.31 -6.42
CA TYR A 299 1.45 18.58 -5.91
C TYR A 299 0.67 18.37 -4.60
N PRO A 300 0.99 19.14 -3.54
CA PRO A 300 2.22 19.92 -3.35
C PRO A 300 3.46 19.07 -3.62
N SER A 301 4.60 19.71 -3.95
CA SER A 301 5.82 18.99 -4.31
C SER A 301 6.37 18.18 -3.13
N THR A 302 7.17 17.15 -3.41
CA THR A 302 7.91 16.39 -2.38
C THR A 302 8.91 17.24 -1.60
N HIS A 303 9.18 18.48 -2.06
CA HIS A 303 9.95 19.47 -1.29
C HIS A 303 9.12 20.15 -0.17
N GLY A 304 7.85 19.75 0.02
CA GLY A 304 6.96 20.27 1.06
C GLY A 304 6.43 21.68 0.75
N VAL A 305 6.42 22.10 -0.50
CA VAL A 305 5.96 23.43 -0.93
C VAL A 305 4.88 23.33 -1.99
N TYR A 306 3.97 24.32 -2.01
CA TYR A 306 3.04 24.51 -3.11
C TYR A 306 3.76 25.12 -4.30
N GLU A 307 3.85 24.36 -5.40
CA GLU A 307 4.39 24.84 -6.68
C GLU A 307 3.55 26.01 -7.20
N GLU A 308 4.15 27.21 -7.20
CA GLU A 308 3.43 28.44 -7.54
C GLU A 308 3.02 28.53 -9.00
N ALA A 309 3.86 27.98 -9.88
CA ALA A 309 3.67 28.00 -11.32
C ALA A 309 2.87 26.79 -11.84
N VAL A 310 2.25 25.98 -10.96
CA VAL A 310 1.66 24.68 -11.36
C VAL A 310 0.69 24.76 -12.53
N LYS A 311 -0.15 25.79 -12.62
CA LYS A 311 -1.06 25.98 -13.76
C LYS A 311 -0.31 26.34 -15.04
N GLU A 312 0.75 27.17 -14.96
CA GLU A 312 1.61 27.50 -16.10
C GLU A 312 2.36 26.23 -16.57
N ILE A 313 2.85 25.41 -15.64
CA ILE A 313 3.51 24.13 -15.94
C ILE A 313 2.58 23.21 -16.72
N CYS A 314 1.35 23.03 -16.26
CA CYS A 314 0.34 22.24 -16.97
C CYS A 314 0.08 22.79 -18.38
N GLN A 315 -0.09 24.11 -18.53
CA GLN A 315 -0.37 24.74 -19.80
C GLN A 315 0.81 24.60 -20.79
N ILE A 316 2.07 24.73 -20.33
CA ILE A 316 3.26 24.53 -21.17
C ILE A 316 3.26 23.12 -21.76
N VAL A 317 2.90 22.11 -20.99
CA VAL A 317 2.88 20.72 -21.45
C VAL A 317 1.75 20.50 -22.46
N HIS A 318 0.55 21.00 -22.19
CA HIS A 318 -0.60 20.93 -23.10
C HIS A 318 -0.32 21.66 -24.44
N ASP A 319 0.30 22.84 -24.41
CA ASP A 319 0.66 23.61 -25.61
C ASP A 319 1.68 22.87 -26.52
N ASN A 320 2.41 21.92 -25.95
CA ASN A 320 3.34 21.04 -26.66
C ASN A 320 2.76 19.63 -26.94
N GLY A 321 1.46 19.42 -26.72
CA GLY A 321 0.74 18.18 -27.06
C GLY A 321 0.88 17.04 -26.05
N GLY A 322 1.50 17.30 -24.89
CA GLY A 322 1.61 16.33 -23.80
C GLY A 322 0.40 16.33 -22.87
N GLN A 323 0.28 15.29 -22.04
CA GLN A 323 -0.71 15.16 -20.99
C GLN A 323 -0.08 15.38 -19.60
N VAL A 324 -0.87 15.79 -18.63
CA VAL A 324 -0.39 16.03 -17.26
C VAL A 324 -0.84 14.93 -16.33
N TYR A 325 0.11 14.13 -15.86
CA TYR A 325 -0.06 13.20 -14.76
C TYR A 325 0.30 13.89 -13.44
N MET A 326 -0.65 13.98 -12.50
CA MET A 326 -0.40 14.49 -11.16
C MET A 326 -0.35 13.34 -10.17
N ASP A 327 0.79 13.14 -9.53
CA ASP A 327 0.94 12.20 -8.42
C ASP A 327 0.09 12.66 -7.22
N GLY A 328 -0.86 11.84 -6.84
CA GLY A 328 -1.84 12.15 -5.78
C GLY A 328 -1.40 11.74 -4.38
N ALA A 329 -0.12 11.40 -4.17
CA ALA A 329 0.40 11.07 -2.85
C ALA A 329 0.13 12.17 -1.82
N ASN A 330 0.19 13.44 -2.23
CA ASN A 330 0.06 14.61 -1.39
C ASN A 330 -1.36 15.23 -1.39
N LEU A 331 -2.39 14.47 -1.82
CA LEU A 331 -3.77 14.93 -1.86
C LEU A 331 -4.30 15.38 -0.48
N ASN A 332 -3.69 14.93 0.62
CA ASN A 332 -4.01 15.36 1.98
C ASN A 332 -3.90 16.88 2.20
N ALA A 333 -3.12 17.57 1.37
CA ALA A 333 -2.97 19.02 1.40
C ALA A 333 -3.90 19.76 0.40
N GLN A 334 -4.80 19.05 -0.29
CA GLN A 334 -5.63 19.61 -1.35
C GLN A 334 -7.13 19.53 -1.08
N VAL A 335 -7.59 18.44 -0.43
CA VAL A 335 -9.03 18.13 -0.29
C VAL A 335 -9.82 19.33 0.26
N GLY A 336 -10.82 19.76 -0.49
CA GLY A 336 -11.68 20.89 -0.16
C GLY A 336 -11.05 22.30 -0.31
N VAL A 337 -9.74 22.38 -0.59
CA VAL A 337 -9.01 23.65 -0.83
C VAL A 337 -8.78 23.86 -2.33
N THR A 338 -8.39 22.80 -3.03
CA THR A 338 -8.17 22.76 -4.48
C THR A 338 -8.36 21.33 -4.96
N ASN A 339 -8.31 21.10 -6.27
CA ASN A 339 -8.35 19.76 -6.84
C ASN A 339 -7.45 19.60 -8.06
N PRO A 340 -6.95 18.39 -8.33
CA PRO A 340 -6.01 18.13 -9.41
C PRO A 340 -6.54 18.53 -10.80
N ALA A 341 -7.81 18.26 -11.10
CA ALA A 341 -8.37 18.52 -12.43
C ALA A 341 -8.49 20.02 -12.74
N GLU A 342 -8.85 20.87 -11.76
CA GLU A 342 -8.90 22.34 -11.92
C GLU A 342 -7.52 22.97 -11.98
N ILE A 343 -6.51 22.34 -11.37
CA ILE A 343 -5.12 22.76 -11.48
C ILE A 343 -4.62 22.57 -12.92
N GLY A 344 -5.09 21.54 -13.62
CA GLY A 344 -4.74 21.24 -15.01
C GLY A 344 -4.26 19.80 -15.23
N ALA A 345 -4.39 18.91 -14.25
CA ALA A 345 -4.06 17.51 -14.45
C ALA A 345 -5.12 16.81 -15.35
N ASP A 346 -4.65 15.91 -16.20
CA ASP A 346 -5.48 15.05 -17.04
C ASP A 346 -5.77 13.71 -16.36
N VAL A 347 -4.85 13.27 -15.52
CA VAL A 347 -4.97 12.05 -14.72
C VAL A 347 -4.23 12.19 -13.40
N SER A 348 -4.79 11.59 -12.34
CA SER A 348 -4.13 11.48 -11.04
C SER A 348 -4.52 10.17 -10.37
N HIS A 349 -3.57 9.53 -9.68
CA HIS A 349 -3.93 8.46 -8.75
C HIS A 349 -4.24 9.05 -7.36
N VAL A 350 -5.00 8.31 -6.58
CA VAL A 350 -5.34 8.65 -5.20
C VAL A 350 -4.87 7.52 -4.28
N ASN A 351 -3.97 7.83 -3.35
CA ASN A 351 -3.57 6.85 -2.34
C ASN A 351 -4.59 6.80 -1.21
N LEU A 352 -5.51 5.84 -1.24
CA LEU A 352 -6.51 5.69 -0.18
C LEU A 352 -5.87 5.36 1.18
N HIS A 353 -4.71 4.71 1.17
CA HIS A 353 -3.91 4.41 2.35
C HIS A 353 -3.08 5.59 2.90
N LYS A 354 -3.27 6.78 2.36
CA LYS A 354 -2.70 8.04 2.85
C LYS A 354 -3.83 9.00 3.26
N THR A 355 -4.41 9.71 2.30
CA THR A 355 -5.43 10.73 2.53
C THR A 355 -6.74 10.17 3.12
N PHE A 356 -7.15 8.95 2.74
CA PHE A 356 -8.46 8.37 3.07
C PHE A 356 -8.41 7.17 4.01
N CYS A 357 -7.46 7.18 4.94
CA CYS A 357 -7.44 6.37 6.17
C CYS A 357 -7.33 4.85 6.03
N ILE A 358 -7.14 4.28 4.86
CA ILE A 358 -6.84 2.85 4.78
C ILE A 358 -5.50 2.61 5.49
N PRO A 359 -5.40 1.64 6.43
CA PRO A 359 -4.15 1.31 7.08
C PRO A 359 -3.08 0.86 6.08
N HIS A 360 -1.80 1.20 6.34
CA HIS A 360 -0.68 0.75 5.50
C HIS A 360 -0.42 -0.76 5.59
N GLY A 361 -0.90 -1.43 6.65
CA GLY A 361 -1.00 -2.87 6.79
C GLY A 361 0.33 -3.64 6.71
N GLY A 362 1.43 -3.01 7.09
CA GLY A 362 2.75 -3.65 7.05
C GLY A 362 3.24 -3.95 5.62
N GLY A 363 2.81 -3.17 4.64
CA GLY A 363 3.17 -3.31 3.23
C GLY A 363 2.03 -3.71 2.28
N GLY A 364 0.82 -3.72 2.76
CA GLY A 364 -0.39 -4.00 2.00
C GLY A 364 -1.56 -4.39 2.89
N PRO A 365 -2.78 -4.62 2.35
CA PRO A 365 -3.23 -4.26 1.03
C PRO A 365 -3.38 -2.74 0.88
N GLY A 366 -3.14 -2.23 -0.32
CA GLY A 366 -3.32 -0.82 -0.64
C GLY A 366 -4.40 -0.64 -1.71
N MET A 367 -4.77 0.63 -1.97
CA MET A 367 -5.61 1.03 -3.09
C MET A 367 -5.08 2.33 -3.69
N GLY A 368 -5.02 2.39 -5.01
CA GLY A 368 -4.59 3.55 -5.78
C GLY A 368 -5.54 3.87 -6.92
N PRO A 369 -6.83 4.18 -6.65
CA PRO A 369 -7.76 4.58 -7.70
C PRO A 369 -7.19 5.69 -8.57
N ILE A 370 -7.50 5.68 -9.86
CA ILE A 370 -7.13 6.77 -10.76
C ILE A 370 -8.37 7.53 -11.21
N GLY A 371 -8.25 8.88 -11.17
CA GLY A 371 -9.20 9.80 -11.76
C GLY A 371 -8.65 10.35 -13.08
N VAL A 372 -9.52 10.50 -14.06
CA VAL A 372 -9.15 10.98 -15.38
C VAL A 372 -10.17 11.98 -15.92
N LYS A 373 -9.73 12.91 -16.78
CA LYS A 373 -10.61 13.75 -17.58
C LYS A 373 -11.34 12.94 -18.65
N ALA A 374 -12.44 13.47 -19.15
CA ALA A 374 -13.38 12.82 -20.06
C ALA A 374 -12.72 12.16 -21.28
N HIS A 375 -11.69 12.80 -21.87
CA HIS A 375 -11.00 12.28 -23.06
C HIS A 375 -10.17 11.01 -22.76
N LEU A 376 -9.74 10.78 -21.52
CA LEU A 376 -9.01 9.60 -21.09
C LEU A 376 -9.91 8.49 -20.54
N ALA A 377 -11.15 8.78 -20.18
CA ALA A 377 -12.11 7.81 -19.60
C ALA A 377 -12.30 6.53 -20.45
N PRO A 378 -12.39 6.59 -21.80
CA PRO A 378 -12.51 5.38 -22.64
C PRO A 378 -11.30 4.45 -22.58
N PHE A 379 -10.17 4.91 -22.07
CA PHE A 379 -8.89 4.18 -22.03
C PHE A 379 -8.56 3.61 -20.66
N LEU A 380 -9.45 3.76 -19.67
CA LEU A 380 -9.31 3.14 -18.37
C LEU A 380 -9.27 1.61 -18.48
N ALA A 381 -8.51 0.97 -17.58
CA ALA A 381 -8.38 -0.48 -17.53
C ALA A 381 -9.76 -1.14 -17.32
N ASN A 382 -10.02 -2.21 -18.07
CA ASN A 382 -11.18 -3.09 -17.91
C ASN A 382 -10.75 -4.44 -17.32
N HIS A 383 -11.68 -5.36 -17.13
CA HIS A 383 -11.36 -6.68 -16.62
C HIS A 383 -11.97 -7.78 -17.52
N PRO A 384 -11.21 -8.84 -17.84
CA PRO A 384 -11.68 -9.86 -18.78
C PRO A 384 -12.80 -10.76 -18.24
N VAL A 385 -12.92 -10.88 -16.91
CA VAL A 385 -13.96 -11.71 -16.28
C VAL A 385 -15.19 -10.90 -15.93
N ILE A 386 -15.00 -9.68 -15.41
CA ILE A 386 -16.08 -8.75 -15.03
C ILE A 386 -15.86 -7.44 -15.78
N GLY A 387 -16.69 -7.13 -16.75
CA GLY A 387 -16.61 -5.87 -17.47
C GLY A 387 -16.97 -4.68 -16.58
N ILE A 388 -16.00 -3.85 -16.25
CA ILE A 388 -16.16 -2.69 -15.37
C ILE A 388 -16.64 -1.47 -16.16
N HIS A 389 -16.07 -1.27 -17.35
CA HIS A 389 -16.34 -0.13 -18.24
C HIS A 389 -17.13 -0.53 -19.50
N GLY A 390 -18.01 -1.56 -19.37
CA GLY A 390 -18.86 -2.06 -20.45
C GLY A 390 -18.20 -3.10 -21.35
N PRO A 391 -18.99 -3.78 -22.21
CA PRO A 391 -18.54 -4.97 -22.96
C PRO A 391 -17.52 -4.69 -24.06
N LYS A 392 -17.32 -3.44 -24.45
CA LYS A 392 -16.43 -3.05 -25.57
C LYS A 392 -15.07 -2.50 -25.15
N ALA A 393 -14.78 -2.38 -23.86
CA ALA A 393 -13.47 -1.87 -23.44
C ALA A 393 -12.40 -2.93 -23.73
N THR A 394 -11.58 -2.66 -24.72
CA THR A 394 -10.45 -3.52 -25.14
C THR A 394 -9.22 -3.38 -24.24
N ASN A 395 -9.31 -2.52 -23.23
CA ASN A 395 -8.20 -2.25 -22.33
C ASN A 395 -8.04 -3.41 -21.34
N GLY A 396 -6.84 -3.97 -21.29
CA GLY A 396 -6.50 -5.06 -20.37
C GLY A 396 -6.62 -4.65 -18.90
N ALA A 397 -6.60 -5.64 -18.01
CA ALA A 397 -6.58 -5.43 -16.58
C ALA A 397 -5.19 -4.98 -16.09
N VAL A 398 -5.16 -4.15 -15.04
CA VAL A 398 -3.92 -3.76 -14.34
C VAL A 398 -3.78 -4.47 -12.99
N SER A 399 -4.85 -5.07 -12.47
CA SER A 399 -4.81 -5.95 -11.28
C SER A 399 -5.57 -7.25 -11.53
N ALA A 400 -5.28 -8.27 -10.72
CA ALA A 400 -5.93 -9.58 -10.84
C ALA A 400 -7.42 -9.53 -10.49
N ALA A 401 -7.80 -8.71 -9.51
CA ALA A 401 -9.19 -8.52 -9.12
C ALA A 401 -9.81 -7.29 -9.81
N PRO A 402 -11.11 -7.32 -10.14
CA PRO A 402 -11.78 -6.25 -10.90
C PRO A 402 -11.68 -4.86 -10.24
N TRP A 403 -11.74 -4.81 -8.91
CA TRP A 403 -11.69 -3.58 -8.11
C TRP A 403 -10.53 -3.58 -7.11
N GLY A 404 -9.38 -4.12 -7.50
CA GLY A 404 -8.18 -4.19 -6.66
C GLY A 404 -8.44 -4.88 -5.32
N SER A 405 -7.97 -4.31 -4.22
CA SER A 405 -8.20 -4.80 -2.86
C SER A 405 -9.56 -4.30 -2.33
N CYS A 406 -10.65 -4.67 -2.96
CA CYS A 406 -11.96 -4.03 -2.76
C CYS A 406 -12.54 -4.19 -1.35
N ASN A 407 -12.14 -5.19 -0.57
CA ASN A 407 -12.65 -5.39 0.79
C ASN A 407 -12.26 -4.26 1.76
N ILE A 408 -11.23 -3.45 1.44
CA ILE A 408 -10.82 -2.31 2.27
C ILE A 408 -11.46 -0.98 1.84
N LEU A 409 -12.20 -0.93 0.73
CA LEU A 409 -12.89 0.27 0.26
C LEU A 409 -13.93 0.83 1.25
N PRO A 410 -14.63 0.01 2.04
CA PRO A 410 -15.53 0.51 3.08
C PRO A 410 -14.86 1.48 4.07
N ILE A 411 -13.56 1.35 4.35
CA ILE A 411 -12.84 2.27 5.25
C ILE A 411 -12.90 3.71 4.71
N SER A 412 -12.48 3.90 3.46
CA SER A 412 -12.49 5.23 2.83
C SER A 412 -13.91 5.76 2.62
N TRP A 413 -14.86 4.89 2.27
CA TRP A 413 -16.27 5.25 2.16
C TRP A 413 -16.84 5.73 3.51
N MET A 414 -16.55 5.02 4.62
CA MET A 414 -16.92 5.41 5.97
C MET A 414 -16.26 6.73 6.38
N TYR A 415 -14.95 6.88 6.15
CA TYR A 415 -14.20 8.09 6.48
C TYR A 415 -14.82 9.32 5.81
N ILE A 416 -15.01 9.28 4.48
CA ILE A 416 -15.58 10.41 3.74
C ILE A 416 -17.02 10.70 4.20
N SER A 417 -17.84 9.67 4.40
CA SER A 417 -19.23 9.81 4.85
C SER A 417 -19.35 10.41 6.26
N MET A 418 -18.49 9.97 7.19
CA MET A 418 -18.48 10.46 8.57
C MET A 418 -17.94 11.90 8.67
N MET A 419 -16.91 12.22 7.89
CA MET A 419 -16.28 13.55 7.89
C MET A 419 -17.18 14.60 7.19
N GLY A 420 -17.78 14.22 6.07
CA GLY A 420 -18.49 15.15 5.19
C GLY A 420 -17.61 16.29 4.69
N ASN A 421 -18.18 17.17 3.87
CA ASN A 421 -17.41 18.27 3.23
C ASN A 421 -16.67 19.16 4.24
N LYS A 422 -17.35 19.51 5.36
CA LYS A 422 -16.75 20.38 6.39
C LYS A 422 -15.60 19.68 7.13
N GLY A 423 -15.76 18.40 7.43
CA GLY A 423 -14.74 17.61 8.12
C GLY A 423 -13.51 17.43 7.25
N LEU A 424 -13.68 17.06 5.98
CA LEU A 424 -12.59 16.88 5.02
C LEU A 424 -11.79 18.18 4.81
N LEU A 425 -12.48 19.31 4.60
CA LEU A 425 -11.83 20.62 4.50
C LEU A 425 -11.04 20.95 5.78
N LYS A 426 -11.65 20.71 6.96
CA LYS A 426 -10.98 20.96 8.24
C LYS A 426 -9.75 20.07 8.41
N ALA A 427 -9.82 18.80 8.01
CA ALA A 427 -8.69 17.87 8.05
C ALA A 427 -7.50 18.42 7.25
N THR A 428 -7.71 18.83 6.01
CA THR A 428 -6.68 19.45 5.18
C THR A 428 -6.09 20.72 5.82
N GLN A 429 -6.94 21.60 6.33
CA GLN A 429 -6.51 22.83 6.99
C GLN A 429 -5.65 22.54 8.24
N VAL A 430 -6.04 21.55 9.04
CA VAL A 430 -5.29 21.13 10.24
C VAL A 430 -3.98 20.47 9.86
N ALA A 431 -3.94 19.63 8.81
CA ALA A 431 -2.71 19.01 8.33
C ALA A 431 -1.66 20.09 7.95
N ILE A 432 -2.08 21.10 7.19
CA ILE A 432 -1.22 22.24 6.81
C ILE A 432 -0.81 23.04 8.06
N LEU A 433 -1.74 23.32 8.96
CA LEU A 433 -1.47 24.07 10.19
C LEU A 433 -0.44 23.33 11.07
N ASN A 434 -0.59 22.02 11.26
CA ASN A 434 0.30 21.21 12.08
C ASN A 434 1.72 21.17 11.51
N ALA A 435 1.87 21.00 10.19
CA ALA A 435 3.19 21.04 9.55
C ALA A 435 3.87 22.41 9.71
N ASN A 436 3.13 23.50 9.52
CA ASN A 436 3.65 24.85 9.74
C ASN A 436 3.97 25.12 11.21
N TYR A 437 3.17 24.61 12.14
CA TYR A 437 3.46 24.73 13.58
C TYR A 437 4.79 24.04 13.92
N VAL A 438 5.01 22.82 13.46
CA VAL A 438 6.28 22.09 13.64
C VAL A 438 7.44 22.85 12.99
N ALA A 439 7.30 23.28 11.72
CA ALA A 439 8.34 24.00 11.00
C ALA A 439 8.76 25.29 11.72
N VAL A 440 7.80 26.12 12.13
CA VAL A 440 8.07 27.40 12.84
C VAL A 440 8.74 27.15 14.19
N LYS A 441 8.32 26.11 14.94
CA LYS A 441 8.91 25.80 16.25
C LYS A 441 10.31 25.21 16.13
N LEU A 442 10.60 24.48 15.08
CA LEU A 442 11.92 23.89 14.86
C LEU A 442 12.89 24.85 14.16
N ALA A 443 12.42 25.84 13.41
CA ALA A 443 13.27 26.77 12.66
C ALA A 443 14.41 27.45 13.46
N PRO A 444 14.24 27.83 14.74
CA PRO A 444 15.34 28.38 15.55
C PRO A 444 16.45 27.37 15.88
N HIS A 445 16.20 26.09 15.69
CA HIS A 445 17.07 24.98 16.09
C HIS A 445 17.64 24.21 14.90
N TYR A 446 16.86 24.14 13.83
CA TYR A 446 17.17 23.39 12.61
C TYR A 446 16.75 24.22 11.39
N PRO A 447 17.59 24.37 10.36
CA PRO A 447 17.15 25.01 9.12
C PRO A 447 16.00 24.24 8.46
N VAL A 448 14.91 24.94 8.14
CA VAL A 448 13.85 24.42 7.25
C VAL A 448 14.34 24.68 5.82
N LEU A 449 14.51 23.61 5.05
CA LEU A 449 15.22 23.68 3.75
C LEU A 449 14.42 24.44 2.69
N TYR A 450 13.12 24.15 2.56
CA TYR A 450 12.27 24.78 1.57
C TYR A 450 11.03 25.39 2.21
N THR A 451 10.66 26.56 1.74
CA THR A 451 9.42 27.26 2.13
C THR A 451 8.87 28.01 0.91
N GLY A 452 7.55 28.21 0.86
CA GLY A 452 6.92 29.09 -0.11
C GLY A 452 7.17 30.58 0.19
N ARG A 453 6.64 31.48 -0.65
CA ARG A 453 6.87 32.95 -0.59
C ARG A 453 6.67 33.61 0.77
N LYS A 454 5.78 33.07 1.60
CA LYS A 454 5.47 33.61 2.94
C LYS A 454 6.22 32.89 4.06
N GLY A 455 7.23 32.09 3.75
CA GLY A 455 7.93 31.27 4.71
C GLY A 455 7.08 30.10 5.25
N MET A 456 6.04 29.71 4.53
CA MET A 456 5.12 28.64 4.91
C MET A 456 5.43 27.36 4.15
N VAL A 457 5.15 26.22 4.76
CA VAL A 457 5.22 24.89 4.15
C VAL A 457 3.80 24.36 3.85
N ALA A 458 3.70 23.27 3.09
CA ALA A 458 2.45 22.57 2.83
C ALA A 458 2.05 21.72 4.06
N HIS A 459 1.75 20.43 3.90
CA HIS A 459 1.40 19.51 4.98
C HIS A 459 2.60 18.76 5.57
N GLU A 460 3.78 19.03 5.08
CA GLU A 460 5.06 18.45 5.54
C GLU A 460 6.16 19.50 5.44
N CYS A 461 7.27 19.28 6.17
CA CYS A 461 8.44 20.15 6.11
C CYS A 461 9.73 19.35 6.07
N ILE A 462 10.77 19.92 5.47
CA ILE A 462 12.10 19.31 5.37
C ILE A 462 13.08 20.05 6.25
N ILE A 463 13.70 19.33 7.17
CA ILE A 463 14.74 19.82 8.09
C ILE A 463 16.12 19.45 7.49
N ASP A 464 16.98 20.45 7.32
CA ASP A 464 18.34 20.28 6.81
C ASP A 464 19.32 19.93 7.92
N MET A 465 19.86 18.71 7.89
CA MET A 465 20.86 18.23 8.84
C MET A 465 22.31 18.48 8.41
N ARG A 466 22.55 18.87 7.15
CA ARG A 466 23.90 19.00 6.59
C ARG A 466 24.78 20.00 7.31
N PRO A 467 24.31 21.20 7.73
CA PRO A 467 25.11 22.13 8.51
C PRO A 467 25.51 21.55 9.88
N LEU A 468 24.59 20.83 10.54
CA LEU A 468 24.85 20.19 11.84
C LEU A 468 25.85 19.04 11.71
N LYS A 469 25.74 18.25 10.65
CA LYS A 469 26.69 17.19 10.32
C LYS A 469 28.10 17.77 10.10
N GLN A 470 28.22 18.88 9.39
CA GLN A 470 29.50 19.52 9.18
C GLN A 470 30.14 20.04 10.48
N ALA A 471 29.34 20.56 11.40
CA ALA A 471 29.81 21.14 12.66
C ALA A 471 30.12 20.11 13.75
N SER A 472 29.35 19.02 13.82
CA SER A 472 29.38 18.06 14.94
C SER A 472 29.67 16.60 14.53
N GLY A 473 29.64 16.26 13.26
CA GLY A 473 29.69 14.88 12.79
C GLY A 473 28.39 14.08 12.99
N ILE A 474 27.33 14.70 13.53
CA ILE A 474 26.03 14.05 13.76
C ILE A 474 25.19 14.06 12.48
N THR A 475 24.76 12.89 12.06
CA THR A 475 23.97 12.66 10.83
C THR A 475 22.47 12.67 11.11
N GLU A 476 21.69 12.72 10.03
CA GLU A 476 20.23 12.51 10.08
C GLU A 476 19.88 11.14 10.68
N GLU A 477 20.70 10.10 10.44
CA GLU A 477 20.51 8.78 11.01
C GLU A 477 20.75 8.79 12.54
N ASP A 478 21.75 9.50 13.03
CA ASP A 478 22.00 9.63 14.47
C ASP A 478 20.80 10.25 15.18
N VAL A 479 20.20 11.30 14.59
CA VAL A 479 18.98 11.93 15.11
C VAL A 479 17.79 10.98 15.06
N ALA A 480 17.62 10.27 13.95
CA ALA A 480 16.56 9.28 13.78
C ALA A 480 16.63 8.17 14.83
N LYS A 481 17.81 7.63 15.08
CA LYS A 481 18.03 6.61 16.13
C LYS A 481 17.83 7.17 17.53
N ARG A 482 18.25 8.42 17.77
CA ARG A 482 18.05 9.07 19.07
C ARG A 482 16.57 9.34 19.37
N LEU A 483 15.75 9.66 18.38
CA LEU A 483 14.30 9.81 18.53
C LEU A 483 13.62 8.54 19.09
N MET A 484 14.15 7.35 18.80
CA MET A 484 13.63 6.11 19.38
C MET A 484 13.77 6.09 20.92
N ASP A 485 14.85 6.65 21.48
CA ASP A 485 15.01 6.79 22.92
C ASP A 485 13.99 7.77 23.54
N PHE A 486 13.51 8.74 22.74
CA PHE A 486 12.41 9.63 23.10
C PHE A 486 11.01 9.02 22.86
N GLY A 487 10.94 7.78 22.38
CA GLY A 487 9.69 7.08 22.09
C GLY A 487 8.97 7.56 20.84
N PHE A 488 9.75 7.90 19.79
CA PHE A 488 9.23 8.26 18.46
C PHE A 488 9.81 7.39 17.38
N HIS A 489 8.99 7.10 16.39
CA HIS A 489 9.48 6.67 15.08
C HIS A 489 10.16 7.86 14.39
N ALA A 490 11.24 7.57 13.66
CA ALA A 490 11.94 8.63 12.92
C ALA A 490 11.10 9.19 11.76
N PRO A 491 11.30 10.48 11.40
CA PRO A 491 10.86 11.01 10.10
C PRO A 491 11.57 10.30 8.93
N THR A 492 11.08 10.51 7.71
CA THR A 492 11.75 10.00 6.51
C THR A 492 13.13 10.65 6.36
N MET A 493 14.17 9.81 6.21
CA MET A 493 15.56 10.24 6.12
C MET A 493 16.01 10.39 4.66
N SER A 494 16.82 11.41 4.39
CA SER A 494 17.53 11.60 3.12
C SER A 494 16.63 11.52 1.87
N PHE A 495 15.40 11.98 1.97
CA PHE A 495 14.45 12.06 0.87
C PHE A 495 13.64 13.37 0.95
N PRO A 496 13.40 14.06 -0.18
CA PRO A 496 14.01 13.86 -1.50
C PRO A 496 15.46 14.35 -1.59
N VAL A 497 15.95 14.99 -0.55
CA VAL A 497 17.32 15.56 -0.49
C VAL A 497 18.14 14.77 0.51
N ALA A 498 19.34 14.34 0.12
CA ALA A 498 20.25 13.63 1.01
C ALA A 498 20.67 14.52 2.20
N GLY A 499 20.76 13.92 3.39
CA GLY A 499 21.13 14.62 4.62
C GLY A 499 20.01 15.44 5.25
N THR A 500 18.76 15.11 4.99
CA THR A 500 17.57 15.80 5.52
C THR A 500 16.64 14.87 6.28
N LEU A 501 15.70 15.45 7.02
CA LEU A 501 14.57 14.76 7.64
C LEU A 501 13.27 15.39 7.13
N MET A 502 12.37 14.57 6.59
CA MET A 502 11.05 15.02 6.14
C MET A 502 10.00 14.64 7.17
N ILE A 503 9.29 15.63 7.67
CA ILE A 503 8.32 15.52 8.78
C ILE A 503 6.92 15.81 8.26
N GLU A 504 6.02 14.84 8.33
CA GLU A 504 4.60 15.00 8.08
C GLU A 504 3.80 14.63 9.34
N PRO A 505 3.28 15.63 10.09
CA PRO A 505 2.62 15.36 11.37
C PRO A 505 1.15 14.96 11.24
N THR A 506 0.55 15.00 10.07
CA THR A 506 -0.87 14.77 9.76
C THR A 506 -1.87 15.61 10.59
N GLU A 507 -3.15 15.53 10.26
CA GLU A 507 -4.23 16.18 11.03
C GLU A 507 -4.72 15.34 12.21
N SER A 508 -4.34 14.05 12.28
CA SER A 508 -4.79 13.17 13.36
C SER A 508 -4.08 13.41 14.69
N GLU A 509 -2.97 14.15 14.66
CA GLU A 509 -2.15 14.38 15.85
C GLU A 509 -2.66 15.53 16.70
N SER A 510 -2.61 15.33 18.02
CA SER A 510 -2.93 16.38 18.99
C SER A 510 -1.80 17.39 19.11
N LYS A 511 -2.13 18.64 19.49
CA LYS A 511 -1.12 19.65 19.80
C LYS A 511 -0.13 19.18 20.88
N GLN A 512 -0.61 18.43 21.87
CA GLN A 512 0.24 17.87 22.92
C GLN A 512 1.29 16.91 22.36
N GLU A 513 0.93 16.07 21.42
CA GLU A 513 1.86 15.14 20.76
C GLU A 513 2.85 15.88 19.87
N LEU A 514 2.39 16.90 19.12
CA LEU A 514 3.28 17.78 18.35
C LEU A 514 4.30 18.48 19.25
N ASP A 515 3.85 19.02 20.39
CA ASP A 515 4.74 19.65 21.38
C ASP A 515 5.75 18.65 21.96
N ARG A 516 5.33 17.41 22.22
CA ARG A 516 6.21 16.33 22.69
C ARG A 516 7.30 16.01 21.65
N PHE A 517 6.93 15.89 20.37
CA PHE A 517 7.89 15.67 19.29
C PHE A 517 8.84 16.85 19.12
N ILE A 518 8.32 18.08 19.06
CA ILE A 518 9.13 19.30 18.95
C ILE A 518 10.14 19.39 20.10
N ASN A 519 9.69 19.13 21.34
CA ASN A 519 10.58 19.14 22.50
C ASN A 519 11.66 18.06 22.41
N ALA A 520 11.35 16.85 21.94
CA ALA A 520 12.33 15.80 21.70
C ALA A 520 13.40 16.27 20.70
N MET A 521 12.99 16.85 19.57
CA MET A 521 13.92 17.41 18.58
C MET A 521 14.78 18.52 19.17
N ILE A 522 14.22 19.43 19.97
CA ILE A 522 14.97 20.50 20.63
C ILE A 522 16.00 19.92 21.62
N GLN A 523 15.64 18.90 22.40
CA GLN A 523 16.59 18.26 23.32
C GLN A 523 17.73 17.56 22.56
N ILE A 524 17.44 16.90 21.45
CA ILE A 524 18.47 16.33 20.57
C ILE A 524 19.40 17.43 20.04
N ARG A 525 18.86 18.59 19.65
CA ARG A 525 19.68 19.75 19.22
C ARG A 525 20.60 20.26 20.34
N LEU A 526 20.13 20.26 21.60
CA LEU A 526 20.95 20.59 22.73
C LEU A 526 22.07 19.57 23.00
N GLU A 527 21.80 18.28 22.79
CA GLU A 527 22.85 17.23 22.84
C GLU A 527 23.89 17.46 21.72
N ILE A 528 23.47 17.83 20.51
CA ILE A 528 24.38 18.18 19.40
C ILE A 528 25.24 19.41 19.78
N ALA A 529 24.67 20.46 20.40
CA ALA A 529 25.40 21.64 20.83
C ALA A 529 26.51 21.32 21.84
N LYS A 530 26.30 20.31 22.68
CA LYS A 530 27.32 19.83 23.63
C LYS A 530 28.49 19.14 22.93
N ILE A 531 28.22 18.48 21.79
CA ILE A 531 29.27 17.91 20.93
C ILE A 531 30.04 19.04 20.24
N GLU A 532 29.33 20.01 19.66
CA GLU A 532 29.93 21.20 19.01
C GLU A 532 30.85 21.98 19.98
N SER A 533 30.50 22.06 21.26
CA SER A 533 31.30 22.74 22.27
C SER A 533 32.43 21.88 22.85
N GLY A 534 32.50 20.59 22.55
CA GLY A 534 33.46 19.65 23.15
C GLY A 534 33.10 19.17 24.55
N GLU A 535 31.89 19.47 25.08
CA GLU A 535 31.38 18.94 26.36
C GLU A 535 31.10 17.42 26.26
N LEU A 536 30.64 16.96 25.09
CA LEU A 536 30.49 15.54 24.75
C LEU A 536 31.49 15.13 23.66
N ASP A 537 31.98 13.91 23.76
CA ASP A 537 32.88 13.33 22.78
C ASP A 537 32.16 13.15 21.42
N ALA A 538 32.85 13.41 20.31
CA ALA A 538 32.27 13.38 18.97
C ALA A 538 31.82 11.97 18.54
N ASP A 539 32.52 10.94 18.96
CA ASP A 539 32.29 9.56 18.54
C ASP A 539 31.65 8.69 19.64
N ASN A 540 31.80 9.10 20.91
CA ASN A 540 31.30 8.35 22.06
C ASN A 540 30.28 9.19 22.85
N ASN A 541 29.08 9.27 22.35
CA ASN A 541 27.99 10.10 22.88
C ASN A 541 26.63 9.41 22.74
N PRO A 542 25.56 9.92 23.39
CA PRO A 542 24.23 9.31 23.34
C PRO A 542 23.64 9.18 21.94
N LEU A 543 23.94 10.09 20.98
CA LEU A 543 23.42 10.04 19.63
C LEU A 543 24.10 8.94 18.80
N LYS A 544 25.42 8.80 18.94
CA LYS A 544 26.17 7.75 18.21
C LYS A 544 25.82 6.35 18.68
N HIS A 545 25.45 6.19 19.94
CA HIS A 545 25.08 4.89 20.51
C HIS A 545 23.58 4.60 20.55
N ALA A 546 22.74 5.56 20.17
CA ALA A 546 21.28 5.34 20.10
C ALA A 546 20.93 4.32 19.01
N PRO A 547 19.84 3.56 19.17
CA PRO A 547 18.94 3.55 20.32
C PRO A 547 19.48 2.67 21.46
N HIS A 548 19.04 2.97 22.70
CA HIS A 548 19.43 2.27 23.91
C HIS A 548 18.36 1.24 24.30
N THR A 549 18.76 -0.01 24.47
CA THR A 549 17.86 -1.12 24.82
C THR A 549 17.72 -1.30 26.33
N LEU A 550 16.73 -2.07 26.76
CA LEU A 550 16.63 -2.51 28.15
C LEU A 550 17.87 -3.34 28.57
N SER A 551 18.45 -4.12 27.65
CA SER A 551 19.66 -4.88 27.92
C SER A 551 20.85 -4.00 28.30
N ASP A 552 21.00 -2.83 27.65
CA ASP A 552 22.04 -1.85 28.04
C ASP A 552 21.85 -1.35 29.47
N MET A 553 20.61 -1.20 29.91
CA MET A 553 20.32 -0.66 31.24
C MET A 553 20.59 -1.64 32.38
N VAL A 554 20.42 -2.94 32.11
CA VAL A 554 20.67 -4.01 33.11
C VAL A 554 22.08 -4.57 33.07
N ASP A 555 22.90 -4.21 32.08
CA ASP A 555 24.30 -4.59 31.99
C ASP A 555 25.10 -3.90 33.10
N ASP A 556 25.87 -4.66 33.87
CA ASP A 556 26.73 -4.16 34.94
C ASP A 556 27.98 -3.42 34.41
N THR A 557 28.34 -3.62 33.14
CA THR A 557 29.56 -3.11 32.51
C THR A 557 29.36 -1.80 31.73
N TRP A 558 28.63 -0.85 32.28
CA TRP A 558 28.42 0.46 31.64
C TRP A 558 29.73 1.28 31.60
N ASN A 559 30.32 1.37 30.41
CA ASN A 559 31.62 2.06 30.20
C ASN A 559 31.50 3.31 29.29
N ARG A 560 30.30 3.83 29.10
CA ARG A 560 30.06 5.04 28.29
C ARG A 560 30.24 6.31 29.13
N PRO A 561 30.69 7.46 28.54
CA PRO A 561 30.96 8.70 29.27
C PRO A 561 29.70 9.47 29.67
N TYR A 562 28.54 8.90 29.59
CA TYR A 562 27.25 9.44 30.00
C TYR A 562 26.46 8.43 30.82
N SER A 563 25.50 8.92 31.63
CA SER A 563 24.75 8.05 32.54
C SER A 563 23.69 7.20 31.80
N LYS A 564 23.31 6.05 32.38
CA LYS A 564 22.17 5.25 31.93
C LYS A 564 20.86 6.07 31.89
N MET A 565 20.70 7.02 32.81
CA MET A 565 19.54 7.94 32.82
C MET A 565 19.52 8.81 31.56
N GLN A 566 20.66 9.41 31.18
CA GLN A 566 20.76 10.19 29.93
C GLN A 566 20.54 9.34 28.70
N ALA A 567 20.97 8.10 28.73
CA ALA A 567 20.76 7.15 27.64
C ALA A 567 19.26 6.86 27.42
N ALA A 568 18.60 6.33 28.44
CA ALA A 568 17.25 5.76 28.33
C ALA A 568 16.14 6.80 28.55
N PHE A 569 16.36 7.82 29.38
CA PHE A 569 15.37 8.83 29.78
C PHE A 569 15.89 10.26 29.54
N PRO A 570 16.23 10.57 28.27
CA PRO A 570 16.82 11.87 27.93
C PRO A 570 15.91 13.01 28.40
N ALA A 571 16.48 14.00 29.11
CA ALA A 571 15.78 15.18 29.66
C ALA A 571 14.49 14.84 30.47
N GLY A 572 14.42 13.63 31.07
CA GLY A 572 13.25 13.17 31.82
C GLY A 572 12.06 12.71 30.97
N PHE A 573 12.25 12.55 29.66
CA PHE A 573 11.20 12.04 28.76
C PHE A 573 10.80 10.61 29.11
N ASN A 574 9.50 10.33 28.98
CA ASN A 574 8.92 8.99 29.02
C ASN A 574 9.26 8.17 30.28
N LEU A 575 9.34 8.79 31.44
CA LEU A 575 9.46 8.07 32.74
C LEU A 575 8.29 7.09 32.90
N ASP A 576 7.07 7.53 32.54
CA ASP A 576 5.89 6.70 32.52
C ASP A 576 5.66 6.19 31.09
N GLY A 577 5.51 4.87 30.90
CA GLY A 577 5.21 4.26 29.61
C GLY A 577 6.39 4.25 28.62
N LYS A 578 7.63 4.10 29.11
CA LYS A 578 8.83 4.03 28.28
C LYS A 578 8.70 2.92 27.21
N TYR A 579 8.81 3.31 25.95
CA TYR A 579 9.07 2.38 24.87
C TYR A 579 10.55 1.94 24.89
N TRP A 580 10.80 0.64 24.84
CA TRP A 580 12.12 0.07 24.80
C TRP A 580 12.45 -0.43 23.39
N PRO A 581 13.42 0.17 22.69
CA PRO A 581 13.93 -0.38 21.44
C PRO A 581 14.41 -1.82 21.63
N THR A 582 14.08 -2.69 20.68
CA THR A 582 14.38 -4.12 20.80
C THR A 582 15.81 -4.47 20.44
N VAL A 583 16.48 -3.62 19.67
CA VAL A 583 17.86 -3.79 19.22
C VAL A 583 18.60 -2.47 19.30
N ASN A 584 19.92 -2.53 19.52
CA ASN A 584 20.83 -1.40 19.40
C ASN A 584 21.01 -1.01 17.92
N ARG A 585 21.88 -0.03 17.66
CA ARG A 585 22.21 0.39 16.31
C ARG A 585 22.73 -0.79 15.48
N ILE A 586 22.13 -0.96 14.31
CA ILE A 586 22.59 -1.90 13.28
C ILE A 586 23.26 -1.12 12.15
N ASP A 587 24.21 -1.76 11.46
CA ASP A 587 24.79 -1.20 10.24
C ASP A 587 23.85 -1.50 9.06
N ASN A 588 22.96 -0.55 8.75
CA ASN A 588 22.01 -0.69 7.68
C ASN A 588 22.70 -0.82 6.32
N VAL A 589 23.79 -0.08 6.09
CA VAL A 589 24.52 -0.11 4.81
C VAL A 589 25.18 -1.46 4.60
N TYR A 590 25.77 -2.02 5.64
CA TYR A 590 26.30 -3.38 5.58
C TYR A 590 25.18 -4.39 5.31
N GLY A 591 24.07 -4.29 6.03
CA GLY A 591 22.92 -5.17 5.86
C GLY A 591 22.36 -5.15 4.45
N ASP A 592 22.16 -3.96 3.88
CA ASP A 592 21.65 -3.80 2.51
C ASP A 592 22.60 -4.35 1.43
N ARG A 593 23.89 -4.25 1.65
CA ARG A 593 24.91 -4.75 0.72
C ARG A 593 25.23 -6.23 0.89
N ASN A 594 24.89 -6.81 2.05
CA ASN A 594 25.18 -8.19 2.40
C ASN A 594 23.89 -8.93 2.79
N LEU A 595 22.87 -8.83 1.94
CA LEU A 595 21.62 -9.55 2.12
C LEU A 595 21.90 -11.05 2.21
N PHE A 596 21.31 -11.72 3.20
CA PHE A 596 21.29 -13.18 3.23
C PHE A 596 20.47 -13.67 2.05
N CYS A 597 21.16 -14.14 1.01
CA CYS A 597 20.50 -14.70 -0.15
C CYS A 597 20.24 -16.20 0.10
N ALA A 598 18.96 -16.59 0.09
CA ALA A 598 18.57 -18.01 0.09
C ALA A 598 18.75 -18.67 -1.29
N CYS A 599 19.18 -17.91 -2.30
CA CYS A 599 19.48 -18.39 -3.66
C CYS A 599 21.00 -18.48 -3.82
N PRO A 600 21.65 -19.58 -3.48
CA PRO A 600 23.06 -19.76 -3.73
C PRO A 600 23.35 -19.66 -5.24
N ALA A 601 24.58 -19.30 -5.59
CA ALA A 601 25.00 -19.26 -6.99
C ALA A 601 24.78 -20.61 -7.65
N ILE A 602 24.46 -20.63 -8.94
CA ILE A 602 24.08 -21.86 -9.66
C ILE A 602 25.17 -22.95 -9.58
N GLU A 603 26.43 -22.55 -9.43
CA GLU A 603 27.56 -23.42 -9.26
C GLU A 603 27.53 -24.22 -7.95
N ASN A 604 26.75 -23.78 -6.97
CA ASN A 604 26.59 -24.44 -5.67
C ASN A 604 25.51 -25.53 -5.66
N TYR A 605 24.79 -25.72 -6.80
CA TYR A 605 23.78 -26.78 -6.96
C TYR A 605 24.34 -28.05 -7.64
N GLN A 606 25.63 -28.26 -7.61
CA GLN A 606 26.28 -29.48 -8.15
C GLN A 606 26.15 -30.68 -7.22
#